data_a5508fca3848dd6cf9cc5ad9abb62767
#
_entry.id   a5508fca3848dd6cf9cc5ad9abb62767
#
_cell.length_a   1.000
_cell.length_b   1.000
_cell.length_c   1.000
_cell.angle_alpha   90.00
_cell.angle_beta   90.00
_cell.angle_gamma   90.00
#
_symmetry.space_group_name_H-M   'P 1'
#
loop_
_entity.id
_entity.type
_entity.pdbx_description
1 polymer ?
#
loop_
_entity_poly.entity_id
_entity_poly.type
_entity_poly.pdbx_seq_one_letter_code
_entity_poly.pdbx_strand_id
1 'polypeptide(L)'
;MDSDNVKSDSLVVNLEVSDLQGRNVLELSSAFSRAKLPVTVEDVAVQSDVERWFYLKDIYLPCIDANMELLIGNDVPKALEPQEVQRSENGGPYAVRTLLGWTINGPLGRPSKSSRTTNRIQSHAALDEQFAHFCEMEFNDSQFSIEKGMSQDDKRALAIMEESVELCDGHYEIALPWKVFPPDLPNNKIVAERRLGLLKKRLVVKDPELHQKYSVFMDDLFDQGHARRVPEKQSEGLPAWYLPHHPVTHPQKPEKVRVVFDSAVKFQNVSLNQQILQGPDLTNSLTGVLTRFRERSIAVMADIEKMFYQVRAPTEDSKYLRFLWWPGGDMEKEPQEFQMLVHLFGGVASPSCANYALQKTADENAEHFDQETIQTVKRNFYVDDCLKSVEDDQQARRLVNQLRQLLA
;
A
#
# COMPACT_ATOMS: atom_id res chain seq x y z
N MET A 1 21.43 25.55 -13.05
CA MET A 1 21.31 26.72 -12.17
C MET A 1 20.78 26.21 -10.87
N ASP A 2 21.55 26.45 -9.84
CA ASP A 2 21.49 25.81 -8.54
C ASP A 2 20.13 25.93 -7.87
N SER A 3 19.46 24.80 -7.69
CA SER A 3 18.41 24.69 -6.68
C SER A 3 19.11 24.45 -5.34
N ASP A 4 19.26 25.52 -4.59
CA ASP A 4 19.77 25.50 -3.21
C ASP A 4 18.93 24.50 -2.39
N ASN A 5 19.52 23.36 -2.10
CA ASN A 5 19.14 22.49 -1.02
C ASN A 5 19.39 23.21 0.30
N VAL A 6 18.50 24.13 0.67
CA VAL A 6 18.50 24.74 1.99
C VAL A 6 18.04 23.66 2.97
N LYS A 7 19.00 23.00 3.60
CA LYS A 7 18.74 22.33 4.89
C LYS A 7 18.25 23.44 5.83
N SER A 8 16.95 23.59 5.98
CA SER A 8 16.41 24.43 7.04
C SER A 8 16.53 23.64 8.32
N ASP A 9 17.46 24.00 9.18
CA ASP A 9 17.47 23.54 10.55
C ASP A 9 16.16 24.01 11.18
N SER A 10 15.21 23.07 11.34
CA SER A 10 13.93 23.35 11.98
C SER A 10 14.15 23.26 13.49
N LEU A 11 13.92 24.34 14.19
CA LEU A 11 13.92 24.36 15.65
C LEU A 11 12.56 23.89 16.15
N VAL A 12 12.58 23.06 17.19
CA VAL A 12 11.37 22.69 17.94
C VAL A 12 11.30 23.57 19.17
N VAL A 13 10.21 24.30 19.31
CA VAL A 13 9.97 25.23 20.42
C VAL A 13 8.61 25.00 21.05
N ASN A 14 8.49 25.29 22.32
CA ASN A 14 7.20 25.36 23.01
C ASN A 14 6.75 26.81 23.03
N LEU A 15 5.51 27.05 22.68
CA LEU A 15 4.92 28.38 22.61
C LEU A 15 3.65 28.42 23.45
N GLU A 16 3.36 29.59 24.01
CA GLU A 16 2.04 29.92 24.54
C GLU A 16 1.35 30.89 23.57
N VAL A 17 0.11 30.58 23.22
CA VAL A 17 -0.74 31.48 22.42
C VAL A 17 -1.99 31.82 23.17
N SER A 18 -2.48 33.05 22.98
CA SER A 18 -3.73 33.49 23.62
C SER A 18 -4.61 34.23 22.64
N ASP A 19 -5.87 34.44 23.05
CA ASP A 19 -6.73 35.40 22.39
C ASP A 19 -6.12 36.83 22.51
N LEU A 20 -6.62 37.78 21.72
CA LEU A 20 -6.13 39.17 21.71
C LEU A 20 -6.30 39.91 23.06
N GLN A 21 -7.09 39.39 23.96
CA GLN A 21 -7.28 39.92 25.30
C GLN A 21 -6.43 39.23 26.37
N GLY A 22 -5.65 38.21 25.99
CA GLY A 22 -4.77 37.42 26.89
C GLY A 22 -5.54 36.54 27.88
N ARG A 23 -6.81 36.21 27.62
CA ARG A 23 -7.64 35.48 28.56
C ARG A 23 -7.63 33.97 28.37
N ASN A 24 -7.58 33.51 27.13
CA ASN A 24 -7.57 32.11 26.77
C ASN A 24 -6.17 31.72 26.34
N VAL A 25 -5.39 31.14 27.23
CA VAL A 25 -4.02 30.72 26.97
C VAL A 25 -3.98 29.23 26.61
N LEU A 26 -3.28 28.89 25.54
CA LEU A 26 -3.02 27.54 25.08
C LEU A 26 -1.52 27.30 24.96
N GLU A 27 -1.04 26.20 25.51
CA GLU A 27 0.32 25.72 25.28
C GLU A 27 0.40 24.92 23.99
N LEU A 28 1.33 25.29 23.12
CA LEU A 28 1.67 24.57 21.92
C LEU A 28 3.01 23.85 22.16
N SER A 29 2.94 22.57 22.45
CA SER A 29 4.12 21.74 22.59
C SER A 29 4.66 21.31 21.23
N SER A 30 5.97 21.48 21.00
CA SER A 30 6.64 21.00 19.78
C SER A 30 6.25 21.76 18.50
N ALA A 31 6.16 23.09 18.53
CA ALA A 31 6.03 23.89 17.32
C ALA A 31 7.36 23.89 16.51
N PHE A 32 7.25 23.68 15.20
CA PHE A 32 8.40 23.60 14.29
C PHE A 32 8.62 24.94 13.59
N SER A 33 9.86 25.47 13.64
CA SER A 33 10.20 26.68 12.91
C SER A 33 10.30 26.42 11.40
N ARG A 34 9.83 27.39 10.60
CA ARG A 34 9.99 27.40 9.14
C ARG A 34 10.38 28.78 8.67
N ALA A 35 11.23 28.86 7.64
CA ALA A 35 11.63 30.13 7.05
C ALA A 35 10.49 30.89 6.39
N LYS A 36 9.44 30.19 5.92
CA LYS A 36 8.25 30.78 5.27
C LYS A 36 7.02 29.93 5.50
N LEU A 37 5.92 30.56 5.90
CA LEU A 37 4.62 29.89 5.98
C LEU A 37 3.92 29.86 4.61
N PRO A 38 3.10 28.84 4.31
CA PRO A 38 2.39 28.68 3.03
C PRO A 38 1.15 29.56 2.93
N VAL A 39 1.03 30.59 3.74
CA VAL A 39 -0.13 31.50 3.85
C VAL A 39 0.35 32.95 3.91
N THR A 40 -0.45 33.86 3.38
CA THR A 40 -0.15 35.27 3.34
C THR A 40 -1.28 36.10 3.98
N VAL A 41 -1.04 37.35 4.29
CA VAL A 41 -2.05 38.25 4.86
C VAL A 41 -3.27 38.39 3.93
N GLU A 42 -3.10 38.25 2.63
CA GLU A 42 -4.19 38.28 1.64
C GLU A 42 -5.16 37.09 1.78
N ASP A 43 -4.76 36.03 2.44
CA ASP A 43 -5.59 34.84 2.68
C ASP A 43 -6.50 34.99 3.90
N VAL A 44 -6.23 35.96 4.73
CA VAL A 44 -7.00 36.22 5.96
C VAL A 44 -8.28 37.00 5.61
N ALA A 45 -9.39 36.58 6.19
CA ALA A 45 -10.66 37.34 6.12
C ALA A 45 -10.53 38.65 6.90
N VAL A 46 -11.00 39.72 6.32
CA VAL A 46 -11.05 41.06 6.95
C VAL A 46 -12.48 41.48 7.18
N GLN A 47 -12.71 42.49 8.01
CA GLN A 47 -14.05 42.96 8.35
C GLN A 47 -14.91 43.27 7.11
N SER A 48 -14.35 43.86 6.06
CA SER A 48 -15.06 44.16 4.81
C SER A 48 -15.52 42.90 4.04
N ASP A 49 -14.97 41.75 4.31
CA ASP A 49 -15.45 40.49 3.71
C ASP A 49 -16.68 39.98 4.46
N VAL A 50 -16.73 40.18 5.77
CA VAL A 50 -17.86 39.79 6.63
C VAL A 50 -19.06 40.66 6.35
N GLU A 51 -18.86 41.95 6.19
CA GLU A 51 -19.93 42.93 5.92
C GLU A 51 -20.71 42.70 4.63
N ARG A 52 -20.15 41.93 3.71
CA ARG A 52 -20.84 41.52 2.46
C ARG A 52 -21.96 40.52 2.70
N TRP A 53 -21.97 39.87 3.87
CA TRP A 53 -22.89 38.78 4.19
C TRP A 53 -23.79 39.19 5.36
N PHE A 54 -25.05 39.45 5.09
CA PHE A 54 -26.01 39.96 6.09
C PHE A 54 -26.08 39.08 7.35
N TYR A 55 -25.98 37.75 7.21
CA TYR A 55 -26.05 36.82 8.33
C TYR A 55 -24.76 36.76 9.17
N LEU A 56 -23.69 37.42 8.74
CA LEU A 56 -22.44 37.55 9.49
C LEU A 56 -22.21 38.93 10.08
N LYS A 57 -23.17 39.86 9.94
CA LYS A 57 -23.04 41.26 10.33
C LYS A 57 -22.66 41.50 11.80
N ASP A 58 -23.07 40.57 12.68
CA ASP A 58 -22.81 40.68 14.12
C ASP A 58 -21.42 40.11 14.52
N ILE A 59 -20.65 39.65 13.53
CA ILE A 59 -19.30 39.15 13.75
C ILE A 59 -18.30 40.25 13.53
N TYR A 60 -17.47 40.48 14.54
CA TYR A 60 -16.41 41.44 14.49
C TYR A 60 -15.07 40.75 14.33
N LEU A 61 -14.33 41.08 13.26
CA LEU A 61 -12.97 40.70 13.04
C LEU A 61 -12.04 41.86 13.35
N PRO A 62 -11.15 41.75 14.31
CA PRO A 62 -10.20 42.82 14.64
C PRO A 62 -9.25 43.07 13.46
N CYS A 63 -8.91 44.32 13.22
CA CYS A 63 -7.86 44.69 12.30
C CYS A 63 -6.50 44.39 12.97
N ILE A 64 -5.74 43.45 12.40
CA ILE A 64 -4.44 43.04 12.91
C ILE A 64 -3.39 43.46 11.88
N ASP A 65 -2.55 44.44 12.26
CA ASP A 65 -1.41 44.89 11.45
C ASP A 65 -0.17 44.06 11.87
N ALA A 66 -0.15 42.78 11.50
CA ALA A 66 0.93 41.88 11.80
C ALA A 66 1.07 40.78 10.70
N ASN A 67 2.26 40.26 10.56
CA ASN A 67 2.50 39.12 9.68
C ASN A 67 1.93 37.85 10.28
N MET A 68 1.64 36.85 9.42
CA MET A 68 1.30 35.52 9.89
C MET A 68 2.57 34.76 10.21
N GLU A 69 2.76 34.44 11.48
CA GLU A 69 3.97 33.80 11.98
C GLU A 69 3.70 32.43 12.62
N LEU A 70 2.44 32.05 12.79
CA LEU A 70 2.06 30.77 13.38
C LEU A 70 0.93 30.12 12.57
N LEU A 71 1.08 28.81 12.31
CA LEU A 71 0.06 27.95 11.75
C LEU A 71 -0.25 26.84 12.76
N ILE A 72 -1.48 26.77 13.24
CA ILE A 72 -1.93 25.75 14.20
C ILE A 72 -2.67 24.65 13.43
N GLY A 73 -2.20 23.40 13.59
CA GLY A 73 -2.78 22.22 12.95
C GLY A 73 -3.78 21.47 13.82
N ASN A 74 -4.30 20.38 13.30
CA ASN A 74 -5.28 19.52 13.98
C ASN A 74 -4.69 18.73 15.18
N ASP A 75 -3.41 18.79 15.39
CA ASP A 75 -2.70 18.27 16.55
C ASP A 75 -2.96 19.07 17.83
N VAL A 76 -3.54 20.28 17.69
CA VAL A 76 -3.98 21.12 18.81
C VAL A 76 -5.50 21.30 18.77
N PRO A 77 -6.29 20.27 19.08
CA PRO A 77 -7.76 20.31 18.90
C PRO A 77 -8.45 21.40 19.71
N LYS A 78 -7.94 21.75 20.89
CA LYS A 78 -8.48 22.84 21.72
C LYS A 78 -8.45 24.21 21.04
N ALA A 79 -7.47 24.48 20.17
CA ALA A 79 -7.39 25.72 19.43
C ALA A 79 -8.45 25.83 18.33
N LEU A 80 -8.91 24.68 17.81
CA LEU A 80 -9.82 24.59 16.68
C LEU A 80 -11.26 24.21 17.07
N GLU A 81 -11.48 23.84 18.34
CA GLU A 81 -12.79 23.41 18.83
C GLU A 81 -13.84 24.51 18.69
N PRO A 82 -14.94 24.24 17.96
CA PRO A 82 -16.00 25.23 17.76
C PRO A 82 -16.77 25.48 19.06
N GLN A 83 -16.76 26.73 19.54
CA GLN A 83 -17.59 27.17 20.66
C GLN A 83 -18.91 27.72 20.19
N GLU A 84 -18.90 28.37 19.01
CA GLU A 84 -20.07 28.95 18.39
C GLU A 84 -19.92 28.87 16.87
N VAL A 85 -21.03 28.60 16.16
CA VAL A 85 -21.02 28.47 14.71
C VAL A 85 -22.14 29.28 14.11
N GLN A 86 -21.80 30.28 13.32
CA GLN A 86 -22.75 31.00 12.47
C GLN A 86 -22.78 30.33 11.10
N ARG A 87 -23.88 29.67 10.79
CA ARG A 87 -24.02 28.85 9.58
C ARG A 87 -24.04 29.68 8.31
N SER A 88 -23.55 29.09 7.23
CA SER A 88 -23.63 29.64 5.88
C SER A 88 -25.08 29.73 5.40
N GLU A 89 -25.37 30.76 4.63
CA GLU A 89 -26.61 30.90 3.85
C GLU A 89 -26.25 30.98 2.36
N ASN A 90 -27.05 30.34 1.50
CA ASN A 90 -26.92 30.39 0.03
C ASN A 90 -25.53 30.07 -0.50
N GLY A 91 -24.80 29.12 0.13
CA GLY A 91 -23.47 28.72 -0.27
C GLY A 91 -22.36 29.74 -0.01
N GLY A 92 -22.63 30.75 0.84
CA GLY A 92 -21.63 31.72 1.31
C GLY A 92 -20.69 31.14 2.38
N PRO A 93 -19.80 31.96 2.96
CA PRO A 93 -18.93 31.57 4.05
C PRO A 93 -19.72 31.31 5.35
N TYR A 94 -19.13 30.59 6.27
CA TYR A 94 -19.61 30.42 7.64
C TYR A 94 -18.55 30.89 8.63
N ALA A 95 -18.97 31.28 9.83
CA ALA A 95 -18.03 31.68 10.86
C ALA A 95 -18.01 30.69 12.01
N VAL A 96 -16.85 30.49 12.58
CA VAL A 96 -16.61 29.63 13.75
C VAL A 96 -15.89 30.46 14.81
N ARG A 97 -16.41 30.48 16.02
CA ARG A 97 -15.72 31.04 17.17
C ARG A 97 -14.99 29.92 17.90
N THR A 98 -13.69 30.04 18.01
CA THR A 98 -12.83 29.18 18.80
C THR A 98 -12.41 29.90 20.10
N LEU A 99 -11.59 29.24 20.90
CA LEU A 99 -10.98 29.89 22.07
C LEU A 99 -10.14 31.12 21.71
N LEU A 100 -9.52 31.14 20.52
CA LEU A 100 -8.67 32.22 20.06
C LEU A 100 -9.41 33.34 19.33
N GLY A 101 -10.69 33.17 19.03
CA GLY A 101 -11.50 34.17 18.36
C GLY A 101 -12.32 33.65 17.18
N TRP A 102 -12.90 34.57 16.39
CA TRP A 102 -13.68 34.24 15.21
C TRP A 102 -12.79 33.91 14.00
N THR A 103 -13.16 32.87 13.28
CA THR A 103 -12.59 32.49 11.99
C THR A 103 -13.69 32.41 10.93
N ILE A 104 -13.37 32.80 9.69
CA ILE A 104 -14.32 32.73 8.55
C ILE A 104 -13.84 31.61 7.62
N ASN A 105 -14.74 30.70 7.28
CA ASN A 105 -14.49 29.56 6.45
C ASN A 105 -15.41 29.57 5.22
N GLY A 106 -14.87 29.30 4.03
CA GLY A 106 -15.61 29.26 2.78
C GLY A 106 -15.32 30.44 1.85
N PRO A 107 -16.12 30.60 0.78
CA PRO A 107 -15.87 31.59 -0.26
C PRO A 107 -16.17 33.04 0.22
N LEU A 108 -15.14 33.88 0.25
CA LEU A 108 -15.26 35.27 0.73
C LEU A 108 -15.89 36.22 -0.28
N GLY A 109 -16.23 35.77 -1.49
CA GLY A 109 -16.84 36.63 -2.54
C GLY A 109 -15.87 37.66 -3.11
N ARG A 110 -14.57 37.57 -2.86
CA ARG A 110 -13.56 38.44 -3.47
C ARG A 110 -13.46 38.11 -4.97
N PRO A 111 -13.30 39.09 -5.87
CA PRO A 111 -13.01 38.81 -7.27
C PRO A 111 -11.67 38.10 -7.36
N SER A 112 -11.73 36.78 -7.64
CA SER A 112 -10.54 35.95 -7.76
C SER A 112 -9.84 36.24 -9.08
N LYS A 113 -8.58 36.59 -9.02
CA LYS A 113 -7.69 36.58 -10.19
C LYS A 113 -7.20 35.15 -10.53
N SER A 114 -7.61 34.15 -9.77
CA SER A 114 -7.25 32.74 -9.98
C SER A 114 -8.41 31.78 -9.73
N SER A 115 -8.44 30.65 -10.43
CA SER A 115 -9.46 29.61 -10.37
C SER A 115 -9.54 28.98 -8.98
N ARG A 116 -10.79 28.71 -8.54
CA ARG A 116 -11.08 28.09 -7.25
C ARG A 116 -10.66 26.62 -7.24
N THR A 117 -9.73 26.27 -6.39
CA THR A 117 -9.49 24.87 -6.00
C THR A 117 -9.44 24.78 -4.49
N THR A 118 -10.13 23.78 -3.94
CA THR A 118 -10.23 23.50 -2.50
C THR A 118 -8.94 22.94 -1.89
N ASN A 119 -8.00 22.55 -2.71
CA ASN A 119 -6.61 22.25 -2.30
C ASN A 119 -5.74 23.34 -2.91
N ARG A 120 -5.05 24.11 -2.08
CA ARG A 120 -4.23 25.19 -2.53
C ARG A 120 -2.97 24.68 -3.23
N ILE A 121 -3.06 24.53 -4.53
CA ILE A 121 -1.88 24.43 -5.40
C ILE A 121 -1.47 25.87 -5.70
N GLN A 122 -0.25 26.27 -5.38
CA GLN A 122 0.28 27.58 -5.73
C GLN A 122 0.35 27.72 -7.25
N SER A 123 -0.39 28.67 -7.82
CA SER A 123 -0.57 28.85 -9.26
C SER A 123 0.54 29.65 -9.96
N HIS A 124 1.74 29.75 -9.40
CA HIS A 124 2.87 30.49 -9.97
C HIS A 124 4.15 29.69 -10.16
N ALA A 125 4.11 28.36 -10.00
CA ALA A 125 5.20 27.53 -10.48
C ALA A 125 5.20 27.51 -12.00
N ALA A 126 6.38 27.62 -12.63
CA ALA A 126 6.51 27.37 -14.06
C ALA A 126 5.93 26.02 -14.41
N LEU A 127 5.48 25.81 -15.65
CA LEU A 127 4.86 24.55 -16.08
C LEU A 127 5.74 23.34 -15.73
N ASP A 128 7.06 23.53 -15.79
CA ASP A 128 8.05 22.51 -15.41
C ASP A 128 8.02 22.18 -13.91
N GLU A 129 7.81 23.17 -13.03
CA GLU A 129 7.66 22.94 -11.60
C GLU A 129 6.31 22.30 -11.27
N GLN A 130 5.25 22.66 -11.99
CA GLN A 130 3.93 22.00 -11.85
C GLN A 130 3.98 20.56 -12.33
N PHE A 131 4.69 20.30 -13.41
CA PHE A 131 4.89 18.95 -13.94
C PHE A 131 5.78 18.11 -13.01
N ALA A 132 6.86 18.69 -12.47
CA ALA A 132 7.71 18.05 -11.48
C ALA A 132 6.92 17.73 -10.22
N HIS A 133 6.11 18.68 -9.72
CA HIS A 133 5.26 18.46 -8.55
C HIS A 133 4.13 17.44 -8.80
N PHE A 134 3.56 17.41 -10.00
CA PHE A 134 2.61 16.39 -10.41
C PHE A 134 3.28 15.01 -10.44
N CYS A 135 4.47 14.92 -11.01
CA CYS A 135 5.27 13.68 -10.99
C CYS A 135 5.63 13.25 -9.56
N GLU A 136 5.97 14.17 -8.66
CA GLU A 136 6.25 13.88 -7.25
C GLU A 136 5.02 13.40 -6.49
N MET A 137 3.84 13.95 -6.78
CA MET A 137 2.58 13.57 -6.10
C MET A 137 2.03 12.24 -6.60
N GLU A 138 2.09 12.00 -7.91
CA GLU A 138 1.48 10.83 -8.54
C GLU A 138 2.44 9.62 -8.59
N PHE A 139 3.72 9.93 -8.59
CA PHE A 139 4.77 8.92 -8.65
C PHE A 139 5.70 9.06 -7.45
N ASN A 140 5.26 9.12 -6.27
CA ASN A 140 6.01 9.30 -5.02
C ASN A 140 7.37 8.57 -4.99
N ASP A 141 8.16 8.87 -6.04
CA ASP A 141 9.49 8.34 -6.26
C ASP A 141 10.44 9.12 -5.36
N SER A 142 10.53 8.67 -4.16
CA SER A 142 11.36 9.22 -3.10
C SER A 142 12.86 9.05 -3.37
N GLN A 143 13.34 9.46 -4.54
CA GLN A 143 14.78 9.68 -4.71
C GLN A 143 15.29 10.87 -3.88
N PHE A 144 14.39 11.65 -3.29
CA PHE A 144 14.70 12.65 -2.27
C PHE A 144 14.08 12.35 -0.90
N SER A 145 13.53 11.15 -0.68
CA SER A 145 13.41 10.72 0.69
C SER A 145 14.86 10.58 1.21
N ILE A 146 15.27 11.45 2.12
CA ILE A 146 16.13 11.03 3.24
C ILE A 146 15.76 9.57 3.43
N GLU A 147 16.69 8.64 3.25
CA GLU A 147 16.50 7.24 3.56
C GLU A 147 15.75 7.18 4.88
N LYS A 148 14.45 7.05 4.85
CA LYS A 148 13.70 6.66 6.05
C LYS A 148 14.28 5.30 6.34
N GLY A 149 15.20 5.27 7.29
CA GLY A 149 15.86 4.03 7.66
C GLY A 149 14.77 2.99 7.83
N MET A 150 14.94 1.81 7.25
CA MET A 150 14.01 0.69 7.37
C MET A 150 13.43 0.62 8.77
N SER A 151 12.13 0.45 8.89
CA SER A 151 11.49 0.27 10.20
C SER A 151 12.10 -0.95 10.93
N GLN A 152 11.97 -1.01 12.23
CA GLN A 152 12.47 -2.18 12.97
C GLN A 152 11.76 -3.47 12.55
N ASP A 153 10.48 -3.37 12.20
CA ASP A 153 9.70 -4.50 11.70
C ASP A 153 10.18 -4.95 10.32
N ASP A 154 10.53 -4.03 9.42
CA ASP A 154 11.07 -4.36 8.11
C ASP A 154 12.45 -5.02 8.21
N LYS A 155 13.33 -4.48 9.06
CA LYS A 155 14.66 -5.09 9.32
C LYS A 155 14.53 -6.50 9.87
N ARG A 156 13.58 -6.70 10.78
CA ARG A 156 13.31 -8.01 11.36
C ARG A 156 12.75 -8.99 10.34
N ALA A 157 11.81 -8.53 9.50
CA ALA A 157 11.26 -9.35 8.42
C ALA A 157 12.36 -9.75 7.44
N LEU A 158 13.22 -8.81 7.04
CA LEU A 158 14.34 -9.07 6.15
C LEU A 158 15.33 -10.08 6.76
N ALA A 159 15.69 -9.94 8.03
CA ALA A 159 16.55 -10.90 8.71
C ALA A 159 15.98 -12.31 8.71
N ILE A 160 14.66 -12.46 8.95
CA ILE A 160 13.99 -13.77 8.88
C ILE A 160 14.05 -14.35 7.46
N MET A 161 13.84 -13.52 6.43
CA MET A 161 13.96 -13.95 5.03
C MET A 161 15.40 -14.39 4.71
N GLU A 162 16.41 -13.61 5.13
CA GLU A 162 17.83 -13.92 4.92
C GLU A 162 18.28 -15.20 5.62
N GLU A 163 17.81 -15.42 6.85
CA GLU A 163 18.15 -16.61 7.65
C GLU A 163 17.45 -17.88 7.17
N SER A 164 16.26 -17.75 6.57
CA SER A 164 15.43 -18.90 6.19
C SER A 164 15.50 -19.27 4.71
N VAL A 165 16.04 -18.40 3.86
CA VAL A 165 16.01 -18.63 2.42
C VAL A 165 16.91 -19.79 2.02
N GLU A 166 16.32 -20.81 1.38
CA GLU A 166 17.00 -21.96 0.82
C GLU A 166 16.52 -22.22 -0.61
N LEU A 167 17.40 -22.68 -1.48
CA LEU A 167 17.03 -23.10 -2.84
C LEU A 167 16.70 -24.60 -2.84
N CYS A 168 15.44 -24.95 -3.04
CA CYS A 168 14.91 -26.32 -3.02
C CYS A 168 14.23 -26.64 -4.36
N ASP A 169 14.76 -27.61 -5.10
CA ASP A 169 14.21 -28.06 -6.40
C ASP A 169 13.91 -26.90 -7.38
N GLY A 170 14.83 -25.95 -7.53
CA GLY A 170 14.71 -24.81 -8.43
C GLY A 170 13.83 -23.65 -7.90
N HIS A 171 13.27 -23.75 -6.72
CA HIS A 171 12.47 -22.69 -6.09
C HIS A 171 13.11 -22.25 -4.76
N TYR A 172 13.03 -20.95 -4.46
CA TYR A 172 13.37 -20.50 -3.12
C TYR A 172 12.26 -20.87 -2.14
N GLU A 173 12.65 -21.46 -1.01
CA GLU A 173 11.81 -21.61 0.17
C GLU A 173 12.15 -20.50 1.15
N ILE A 174 11.16 -19.72 1.59
CA ILE A 174 11.32 -18.59 2.51
C ILE A 174 10.25 -18.69 3.59
N ALA A 175 10.64 -18.61 4.86
CA ALA A 175 9.72 -18.63 5.97
C ALA A 175 8.80 -17.40 5.99
N LEU A 176 7.58 -17.59 6.49
CA LEU A 176 6.71 -16.47 6.79
C LEU A 176 7.34 -15.63 7.91
N PRO A 177 7.50 -14.32 7.75
CA PRO A 177 8.16 -13.48 8.75
C PRO A 177 7.24 -13.23 9.95
N TRP A 178 7.15 -14.21 10.84
CA TRP A 178 6.28 -14.17 12.01
C TRP A 178 6.68 -13.07 13.00
N LYS A 179 5.69 -12.38 13.56
CA LYS A 179 5.93 -11.47 14.70
C LYS A 179 6.38 -12.22 15.94
N VAL A 180 5.80 -13.40 16.16
CA VAL A 180 6.19 -14.34 17.20
C VAL A 180 5.98 -15.75 16.65
N PHE A 181 6.93 -16.65 16.87
CA PHE A 181 6.79 -18.04 16.47
C PHE A 181 6.96 -18.97 17.69
N PRO A 182 6.06 -19.96 17.89
CA PRO A 182 4.85 -20.22 17.14
C PRO A 182 3.82 -19.08 17.28
N PRO A 183 2.99 -18.80 16.27
CA PRO A 183 1.99 -17.75 16.34
C PRO A 183 0.84 -18.13 17.28
N ASP A 184 0.28 -17.12 17.95
CA ASP A 184 -0.93 -17.29 18.75
C ASP A 184 -2.18 -17.21 17.84
N LEU A 185 -2.47 -18.33 17.18
CA LEU A 185 -3.60 -18.48 16.27
C LEU A 185 -4.55 -19.58 16.78
N PRO A 186 -5.77 -19.21 17.22
CA PRO A 186 -6.79 -20.18 17.60
C PRO A 186 -7.27 -20.97 16.38
N ASN A 187 -7.66 -22.22 16.57
CA ASN A 187 -8.18 -23.04 15.46
C ASN A 187 -9.50 -22.46 14.93
N ASN A 188 -9.45 -21.93 13.72
CA ASN A 188 -10.59 -21.29 13.07
C ASN A 188 -11.33 -22.19 12.05
N LYS A 189 -11.17 -23.52 12.12
CA LYS A 189 -11.76 -24.48 11.17
C LYS A 189 -13.25 -24.25 10.96
N ILE A 190 -13.98 -23.96 12.02
CA ILE A 190 -15.42 -23.69 11.97
C ILE A 190 -15.78 -22.51 11.02
N VAL A 191 -14.91 -21.50 10.94
CA VAL A 191 -15.11 -20.38 10.03
C VAL A 191 -14.90 -20.82 8.58
N ALA A 192 -13.86 -21.62 8.32
CA ALA A 192 -13.58 -22.17 7.00
C ALA A 192 -14.72 -23.10 6.53
N GLU A 193 -15.21 -23.98 7.39
CA GLU A 193 -16.35 -24.86 7.11
C GLU A 193 -17.61 -24.07 6.75
N ARG A 194 -17.94 -23.05 7.54
CA ARG A 194 -19.09 -22.18 7.26
C ARG A 194 -18.96 -21.46 5.92
N ARG A 195 -17.79 -20.92 5.63
CA ARG A 195 -17.51 -20.21 4.36
C ARG A 195 -17.55 -21.18 3.17
N LEU A 196 -17.00 -22.39 3.33
CA LEU A 196 -17.05 -23.43 2.32
C LEU A 196 -18.51 -23.86 2.03
N GLY A 197 -19.34 -24.00 3.07
CA GLY A 197 -20.78 -24.30 2.89
C GLY A 197 -21.53 -23.21 2.13
N LEU A 198 -21.18 -21.93 2.32
CA LEU A 198 -21.72 -20.82 1.52
C LEU A 198 -21.23 -20.86 0.07
N LEU A 199 -19.96 -21.21 -0.14
CA LEU A 199 -19.37 -21.39 -1.46
C LEU A 199 -20.08 -22.54 -2.20
N LYS A 200 -20.28 -23.71 -1.56
CA LYS A 200 -21.04 -24.85 -2.13
C LYS A 200 -22.41 -24.40 -2.67
N LYS A 201 -23.18 -23.66 -1.85
CA LYS A 201 -24.50 -23.15 -2.27
C LYS A 201 -24.39 -22.25 -3.50
N ARG A 202 -23.35 -21.41 -3.60
CA ARG A 202 -23.12 -20.53 -4.75
C ARG A 202 -22.79 -21.35 -6.01
N LEU A 203 -21.86 -22.30 -5.90
CA LEU A 203 -21.38 -23.12 -7.01
C LEU A 203 -22.44 -24.07 -7.55
N VAL A 204 -23.23 -24.69 -6.67
CA VAL A 204 -24.28 -25.64 -7.07
C VAL A 204 -25.54 -24.96 -7.63
N VAL A 205 -26.01 -23.90 -6.96
CA VAL A 205 -27.35 -23.33 -7.24
C VAL A 205 -27.27 -22.18 -8.24
N LYS A 206 -26.23 -21.38 -8.19
CA LYS A 206 -26.19 -20.11 -8.95
C LYS A 206 -25.34 -20.18 -10.21
N ASP A 207 -24.28 -20.96 -10.24
CA ASP A 207 -23.30 -20.90 -11.32
C ASP A 207 -22.53 -22.24 -11.48
N PRO A 208 -23.08 -23.23 -12.19
CA PRO A 208 -22.37 -24.49 -12.44
C PRO A 208 -21.10 -24.33 -13.29
N GLU A 209 -21.06 -23.33 -14.19
CA GLU A 209 -19.90 -23.06 -15.01
C GLU A 209 -18.73 -22.53 -14.12
N LEU A 210 -19.06 -21.73 -13.12
CA LEU A 210 -18.10 -21.28 -12.12
C LEU A 210 -17.51 -22.46 -11.34
N HIS A 211 -18.32 -23.48 -11.01
CA HIS A 211 -17.82 -24.68 -10.34
C HIS A 211 -16.75 -25.40 -11.17
N GLN A 212 -16.99 -25.57 -12.45
CA GLN A 212 -16.00 -26.22 -13.33
C GLN A 212 -14.69 -25.43 -13.38
N LYS A 213 -14.76 -24.10 -13.58
CA LYS A 213 -13.57 -23.22 -13.61
C LYS A 213 -12.84 -23.23 -12.26
N TYR A 214 -13.59 -23.30 -11.17
CA TYR A 214 -13.02 -23.37 -9.83
C TYR A 214 -12.30 -24.68 -9.58
N SER A 215 -12.89 -25.81 -9.98
CA SER A 215 -12.27 -27.13 -9.85
C SER A 215 -10.98 -27.22 -10.67
N VAL A 216 -10.98 -26.72 -11.91
CA VAL A 216 -9.78 -26.65 -12.75
C VAL A 216 -8.66 -25.85 -12.05
N PHE A 217 -8.98 -24.72 -11.43
CA PHE A 217 -7.98 -23.95 -10.67
C PHE A 217 -7.43 -24.74 -9.48
N MET A 218 -8.29 -25.45 -8.74
CA MET A 218 -7.87 -26.24 -7.59
C MET A 218 -7.02 -27.45 -8.01
N ASP A 219 -7.40 -28.13 -9.10
CA ASP A 219 -6.63 -29.24 -9.66
C ASP A 219 -5.23 -28.77 -10.10
N ASP A 220 -5.15 -27.61 -10.76
CA ASP A 220 -3.86 -26.99 -11.14
C ASP A 220 -2.95 -26.67 -9.94
N LEU A 221 -3.53 -26.27 -8.79
CA LEU A 221 -2.74 -26.09 -7.55
C LEU A 221 -2.09 -27.41 -7.07
N PHE A 222 -2.81 -28.51 -7.20
CA PHE A 222 -2.30 -29.82 -6.78
C PHE A 222 -1.30 -30.38 -7.79
N ASP A 223 -1.61 -30.27 -9.08
CA ASP A 223 -0.75 -30.77 -10.18
C ASP A 223 0.59 -30.06 -10.24
N GLN A 224 0.61 -28.76 -9.91
CA GLN A 224 1.86 -27.98 -9.83
C GLN A 224 2.56 -28.08 -8.47
N GLY A 225 2.03 -28.87 -7.54
CA GLY A 225 2.63 -29.04 -6.22
C GLY A 225 2.57 -27.81 -5.31
N HIS A 226 1.72 -26.82 -5.63
CA HIS A 226 1.53 -25.64 -4.78
C HIS A 226 0.72 -25.93 -3.51
N ALA A 227 -0.05 -27.01 -3.51
CA ALA A 227 -0.79 -27.48 -2.35
C ALA A 227 -0.78 -29.00 -2.26
N ARG A 228 -0.97 -29.51 -1.06
CA ARG A 228 -1.11 -30.96 -0.83
C ARG A 228 -2.19 -31.28 0.18
N ARG A 229 -2.69 -32.52 0.16
CA ARG A 229 -3.58 -33.04 1.20
C ARG A 229 -2.82 -33.17 2.52
N VAL A 230 -3.46 -32.77 3.61
CA VAL A 230 -2.93 -32.97 4.96
C VAL A 230 -3.12 -34.44 5.36
N PRO A 231 -2.06 -35.16 5.80
CA PRO A 231 -2.20 -36.51 6.31
C PRO A 231 -3.09 -36.58 7.55
N GLU A 232 -3.96 -37.58 7.65
CA GLU A 232 -4.93 -37.73 8.75
C GLU A 232 -4.29 -37.65 10.16
N LYS A 233 -3.08 -38.20 10.31
CA LYS A 233 -2.32 -38.13 11.56
C LYS A 233 -1.90 -36.72 11.98
N GLN A 234 -1.89 -35.78 11.06
CA GLN A 234 -1.54 -34.37 11.31
C GLN A 234 -2.77 -33.46 11.43
N SER A 235 -3.95 -34.00 11.22
CA SER A 235 -5.22 -33.25 11.28
C SER A 235 -5.69 -33.02 12.71
N GLU A 236 -5.34 -33.87 13.67
CA GLU A 236 -5.84 -33.81 15.03
C GLU A 236 -4.85 -33.15 16.01
N GLY A 237 -5.34 -32.17 16.77
CA GLY A 237 -4.67 -31.65 17.98
C GLY A 237 -3.51 -30.70 17.77
N LEU A 238 -3.06 -30.42 16.54
CA LEU A 238 -1.97 -29.49 16.26
C LEU A 238 -2.48 -28.07 15.99
N PRO A 239 -1.71 -27.04 16.38
CA PRO A 239 -2.03 -25.67 15.99
C PRO A 239 -2.12 -25.57 14.46
N ALA A 240 -3.25 -25.04 13.98
CA ALA A 240 -3.50 -24.89 12.55
C ALA A 240 -4.41 -23.69 12.29
N TRP A 241 -4.19 -23.00 11.18
CA TRP A 241 -5.07 -21.94 10.71
C TRP A 241 -5.63 -22.30 9.34
N TYR A 242 -6.91 -22.03 9.13
CA TYR A 242 -7.62 -22.36 7.90
C TYR A 242 -8.00 -21.09 7.15
N LEU A 243 -7.67 -21.04 5.87
CA LEU A 243 -7.94 -19.96 4.96
C LEU A 243 -9.24 -20.22 4.21
N PRO A 244 -10.31 -19.50 4.48
CA PRO A 244 -11.47 -19.53 3.58
C PRO A 244 -11.06 -19.00 2.21
N HIS A 245 -11.65 -19.54 1.15
CA HIS A 245 -11.35 -19.10 -0.21
C HIS A 245 -12.61 -18.81 -1.00
N HIS A 246 -12.49 -17.96 -2.01
CA HIS A 246 -13.61 -17.54 -2.83
C HIS A 246 -13.17 -17.18 -4.25
N PRO A 247 -14.09 -17.30 -5.24
CA PRO A 247 -13.78 -16.90 -6.61
C PRO A 247 -13.85 -15.38 -6.78
N VAL A 248 -12.89 -14.84 -7.53
CA VAL A 248 -12.89 -13.48 -8.04
C VAL A 248 -12.86 -13.53 -9.55
N THR A 249 -13.80 -12.83 -10.18
CA THR A 249 -13.90 -12.69 -11.64
C THR A 249 -13.60 -11.25 -12.04
N HIS A 250 -12.87 -11.07 -13.13
CA HIS A 250 -12.61 -9.73 -13.65
C HIS A 250 -13.75 -9.35 -14.62
N PRO A 251 -14.36 -8.14 -14.50
CA PRO A 251 -15.48 -7.74 -15.35
C PRO A 251 -15.18 -7.80 -16.86
N GLN A 252 -13.95 -7.52 -17.27
CA GLN A 252 -13.52 -7.56 -18.68
C GLN A 252 -13.03 -8.93 -19.14
N LYS A 253 -12.83 -9.90 -18.22
CA LYS A 253 -12.38 -11.27 -18.52
C LYS A 253 -13.16 -12.26 -17.66
N PRO A 254 -14.50 -12.38 -17.86
CA PRO A 254 -15.36 -13.21 -17.01
C PRO A 254 -15.06 -14.71 -17.14
N GLU A 255 -14.36 -15.10 -18.21
CA GLU A 255 -13.91 -16.48 -18.42
C GLU A 255 -12.78 -16.91 -17.47
N LYS A 256 -12.01 -15.93 -16.94
CA LYS A 256 -10.92 -16.21 -15.99
C LYS A 256 -11.41 -16.08 -14.55
N VAL A 257 -11.37 -17.18 -13.83
CA VAL A 257 -11.63 -17.23 -12.39
C VAL A 257 -10.31 -17.26 -11.65
N ARG A 258 -10.14 -16.36 -10.67
CA ARG A 258 -9.07 -16.42 -9.69
C ARG A 258 -9.64 -16.87 -8.37
N VAL A 259 -8.98 -17.79 -7.70
CA VAL A 259 -9.33 -18.17 -6.32
C VAL A 259 -8.43 -17.40 -5.37
N VAL A 260 -9.04 -16.68 -4.45
CA VAL A 260 -8.34 -15.92 -3.42
C VAL A 260 -8.51 -16.61 -2.08
N PHE A 261 -7.39 -16.85 -1.41
CA PHE A 261 -7.34 -17.37 -0.04
C PHE A 261 -7.31 -16.20 0.93
N ASP A 262 -8.29 -16.14 1.83
CA ASP A 262 -8.52 -14.99 2.71
C ASP A 262 -7.64 -15.05 3.96
N SER A 263 -6.42 -14.50 3.86
CA SER A 263 -5.48 -14.38 4.99
C SER A 263 -5.85 -13.28 5.99
N ALA A 264 -6.82 -12.43 5.65
CA ALA A 264 -7.31 -11.34 6.50
C ALA A 264 -8.53 -11.74 7.34
N VAL A 265 -9.10 -12.93 7.11
CA VAL A 265 -10.25 -13.43 7.89
C VAL A 265 -9.94 -13.41 9.37
N LYS A 266 -10.87 -12.90 10.16
CA LYS A 266 -10.73 -12.82 11.63
C LYS A 266 -11.53 -13.92 12.32
N PHE A 267 -10.89 -14.53 13.32
CA PHE A 267 -11.53 -15.39 14.30
C PHE A 267 -11.00 -15.02 15.67
N GLN A 268 -11.88 -14.79 16.65
CA GLN A 268 -11.54 -14.29 17.99
C GLN A 268 -10.66 -13.02 17.94
N ASN A 269 -10.98 -12.10 17.01
CA ASN A 269 -10.27 -10.84 16.73
C ASN A 269 -8.84 -10.99 16.18
N VAL A 270 -8.37 -12.19 15.84
CA VAL A 270 -7.05 -12.46 15.26
C VAL A 270 -7.17 -12.89 13.81
N SER A 271 -6.21 -12.52 12.97
CA SER A 271 -6.07 -13.01 11.59
C SER A 271 -4.62 -13.41 11.31
N LEU A 272 -4.41 -14.24 10.26
CA LEU A 272 -3.08 -14.64 9.84
C LEU A 272 -2.19 -13.41 9.54
N ASN A 273 -2.69 -12.47 8.75
CA ASN A 273 -1.96 -11.26 8.37
C ASN A 273 -1.56 -10.38 9.57
N GLN A 274 -2.30 -10.44 10.69
CA GLN A 274 -1.93 -9.71 11.91
C GLN A 274 -0.74 -10.33 12.66
N GLN A 275 -0.45 -11.61 12.43
CA GLN A 275 0.66 -12.33 13.07
C GLN A 275 1.95 -12.28 12.26
N ILE A 276 1.91 -11.77 11.04
CA ILE A 276 3.02 -11.72 10.10
C ILE A 276 3.48 -10.27 9.94
N LEU A 277 4.78 -10.05 9.87
CA LEU A 277 5.40 -8.79 9.47
C LEU A 277 5.21 -8.60 7.97
N GLN A 278 4.95 -7.39 7.53
CA GLN A 278 4.78 -7.10 6.10
C GLN A 278 6.08 -7.26 5.33
N GLY A 279 7.19 -6.84 5.93
CA GLY A 279 8.49 -6.70 5.28
C GLY A 279 8.61 -5.40 4.48
N PRO A 280 9.85 -5.07 4.09
CA PRO A 280 10.13 -3.87 3.33
C PRO A 280 9.49 -3.91 1.94
N ASP A 281 9.15 -2.75 1.41
CA ASP A 281 8.81 -2.61 -0.01
C ASP A 281 10.10 -2.69 -0.85
N LEU A 282 10.31 -3.83 -1.48
CA LEU A 282 11.44 -4.10 -2.37
C LEU A 282 11.08 -3.90 -3.85
N THR A 283 9.89 -3.36 -4.13
CA THR A 283 9.41 -3.12 -5.49
C THR A 283 10.16 -1.95 -6.12
N ASN A 284 10.55 -2.10 -7.38
CA ASN A 284 11.10 -0.98 -8.13
C ASN A 284 10.06 0.12 -8.31
N SER A 285 10.51 1.36 -8.33
CA SER A 285 9.65 2.48 -8.66
C SER A 285 9.05 2.33 -10.06
N LEU A 286 7.72 2.46 -10.16
CA LEU A 286 7.01 2.37 -11.43
C LEU A 286 7.51 3.42 -12.43
N THR A 287 7.71 4.66 -11.98
CA THR A 287 8.26 5.74 -12.81
C THR A 287 9.63 5.38 -13.36
N GLY A 288 10.52 4.87 -12.49
CA GLY A 288 11.84 4.43 -12.91
C GLY A 288 11.80 3.31 -13.94
N VAL A 289 10.93 2.31 -13.75
CA VAL A 289 10.73 1.21 -14.72
C VAL A 289 10.19 1.76 -16.05
N LEU A 290 9.14 2.59 -16.04
CA LEU A 290 8.54 3.15 -17.24
C LEU A 290 9.48 4.11 -17.97
N THR A 291 10.33 4.86 -17.29
CA THR A 291 11.33 5.73 -17.89
C THR A 291 12.36 4.91 -18.64
N ARG A 292 12.93 3.87 -18.00
CA ARG A 292 13.88 2.95 -18.65
C ARG A 292 13.27 2.17 -19.81
N PHE A 293 11.98 1.85 -19.72
CA PHE A 293 11.25 1.18 -20.80
C PHE A 293 11.15 2.01 -22.08
N ARG A 294 11.32 3.33 -22.00
CA ARG A 294 11.27 4.26 -23.14
C ARG A 294 12.63 4.65 -23.72
N GLU A 295 13.72 4.11 -23.15
CA GLU A 295 15.08 4.52 -23.57
C GLU A 295 15.45 4.06 -24.97
N ARG A 296 14.91 2.92 -25.43
CA ARG A 296 15.33 2.26 -26.69
C ARG A 296 14.11 1.98 -27.57
N SER A 297 14.41 1.58 -28.83
CA SER A 297 13.40 1.46 -29.87
C SER A 297 12.55 0.19 -29.81
N ILE A 298 13.06 -0.91 -29.23
CA ILE A 298 12.37 -2.19 -29.19
C ILE A 298 11.95 -2.50 -27.75
N ALA A 299 10.65 -2.73 -27.56
CA ALA A 299 10.06 -3.06 -26.28
C ALA A 299 10.03 -4.57 -26.06
N VAL A 300 10.49 -5.00 -24.88
CA VAL A 300 10.36 -6.36 -24.35
C VAL A 300 9.46 -6.31 -23.14
N MET A 301 8.38 -7.11 -23.16
CA MET A 301 7.43 -7.25 -22.04
C MET A 301 7.29 -8.73 -21.71
N ALA A 302 7.32 -9.03 -20.44
CA ALA A 302 7.10 -10.38 -19.91
C ALA A 302 6.52 -10.28 -18.49
N ASP A 303 5.96 -11.37 -17.99
CA ASP A 303 5.49 -11.49 -16.62
C ASP A 303 6.01 -12.77 -15.96
N ILE A 304 6.11 -12.79 -14.65
CA ILE A 304 6.39 -14.01 -13.88
C ILE A 304 5.07 -14.66 -13.53
N GLU A 305 4.80 -15.79 -14.17
CA GLU A 305 3.56 -16.53 -13.95
C GLU A 305 3.42 -16.94 -12.49
N LYS A 306 2.30 -16.54 -11.87
CA LYS A 306 1.99 -16.87 -10.47
C LYS A 306 3.13 -16.51 -9.50
N MET A 307 3.77 -15.35 -9.65
CA MET A 307 4.99 -14.94 -8.96
C MET A 307 5.05 -15.36 -7.47
N PHE A 308 3.98 -15.16 -6.70
CA PHE A 308 3.99 -15.52 -5.28
C PHE A 308 4.04 -17.03 -5.05
N TYR A 309 3.45 -17.83 -5.96
CA TYR A 309 3.50 -19.30 -5.88
C TYR A 309 4.86 -19.88 -6.27
N GLN A 310 5.74 -19.07 -6.86
CA GLN A 310 7.12 -19.51 -7.14
C GLN A 310 7.98 -19.55 -5.86
N VAL A 311 7.54 -18.93 -4.77
CA VAL A 311 8.23 -18.95 -3.48
C VAL A 311 7.55 -19.98 -2.57
N ARG A 312 8.30 -21.00 -2.16
CA ARG A 312 7.84 -22.06 -1.25
C ARG A 312 7.80 -21.56 0.19
N ALA A 313 6.88 -22.11 0.97
CA ALA A 313 6.80 -21.91 2.41
C ALA A 313 7.26 -23.18 3.14
N PRO A 314 8.08 -23.07 4.19
CA PRO A 314 8.52 -24.22 4.98
C PRO A 314 7.36 -25.06 5.51
N THR A 315 7.59 -26.35 5.71
CA THR A 315 6.58 -27.29 6.22
C THR A 315 5.98 -26.82 7.56
N GLU A 316 6.80 -26.18 8.41
CA GLU A 316 6.35 -25.65 9.71
C GLU A 316 5.36 -24.49 9.57
N ASP A 317 5.45 -23.73 8.50
CA ASP A 317 4.54 -22.61 8.21
C ASP A 317 3.29 -23.07 7.48
N SER A 318 3.40 -24.09 6.64
CA SER A 318 2.30 -24.62 5.82
C SER A 318 1.07 -25.05 6.65
N LYS A 319 1.27 -25.45 7.92
CA LYS A 319 0.16 -25.79 8.84
C LYS A 319 -0.75 -24.60 9.17
N TYR A 320 -0.25 -23.36 8.98
CA TYR A 320 -1.05 -22.13 9.13
C TYR A 320 -1.63 -21.65 7.80
N LEU A 321 -1.39 -22.38 6.72
CA LEU A 321 -1.91 -22.12 5.37
C LEU A 321 -2.88 -23.21 4.92
N ARG A 322 -3.63 -23.83 5.85
CA ARG A 322 -4.60 -24.86 5.56
C ARG A 322 -5.86 -24.31 4.90
N PHE A 323 -6.53 -25.13 4.14
CA PHE A 323 -7.86 -24.85 3.58
C PHE A 323 -8.67 -26.14 3.43
N LEU A 324 -9.97 -25.99 3.22
CA LEU A 324 -10.88 -27.10 3.03
C LEU A 324 -11.33 -27.16 1.58
N TRP A 325 -11.29 -28.34 0.97
CA TRP A 325 -11.79 -28.56 -0.38
C TRP A 325 -12.33 -29.99 -0.55
N TRP A 326 -13.16 -30.18 -1.56
CA TRP A 326 -13.70 -31.47 -1.90
C TRP A 326 -12.73 -32.26 -2.78
N PRO A 327 -12.46 -33.56 -2.48
CA PRO A 327 -11.59 -34.40 -3.31
C PRO A 327 -12.05 -34.44 -4.77
N GLY A 328 -11.21 -34.03 -5.70
CA GLY A 328 -11.51 -33.96 -7.13
C GLY A 328 -12.67 -32.99 -7.47
N GLY A 329 -12.92 -31.99 -6.65
CA GLY A 329 -14.02 -31.05 -6.85
C GLY A 329 -15.41 -31.63 -6.62
N ASP A 330 -15.52 -32.89 -6.16
CA ASP A 330 -16.80 -33.60 -5.95
C ASP A 330 -17.49 -33.17 -4.66
N MET A 331 -18.40 -32.21 -4.77
CA MET A 331 -19.12 -31.61 -3.65
C MET A 331 -20.09 -32.57 -2.93
N GLU A 332 -20.32 -33.79 -3.42
CA GLU A 332 -21.10 -34.83 -2.71
C GLU A 332 -20.24 -35.58 -1.69
N LYS A 333 -18.91 -35.45 -1.78
CA LYS A 333 -17.99 -35.99 -0.79
C LYS A 333 -17.78 -35.02 0.39
N GLU A 334 -17.35 -35.58 1.50
CA GLU A 334 -16.95 -34.74 2.65
C GLU A 334 -15.69 -33.93 2.31
N PRO A 335 -15.64 -32.64 2.71
CA PRO A 335 -14.47 -31.81 2.53
C PRO A 335 -13.26 -32.38 3.27
N GLN A 336 -12.11 -32.28 2.66
CA GLN A 336 -10.83 -32.69 3.26
C GLN A 336 -9.94 -31.49 3.50
N GLU A 337 -8.93 -31.70 4.36
CA GLU A 337 -7.94 -30.68 4.68
C GLU A 337 -6.79 -30.74 3.70
N PHE A 338 -6.47 -29.59 3.16
CA PHE A 338 -5.30 -29.33 2.33
C PHE A 338 -4.48 -28.20 2.94
N GLN A 339 -3.23 -28.09 2.54
CA GLN A 339 -2.35 -26.99 2.94
C GLN A 339 -1.60 -26.45 1.74
N MET A 340 -1.43 -25.15 1.67
CA MET A 340 -0.55 -24.50 0.71
C MET A 340 0.90 -24.73 1.10
N LEU A 341 1.76 -24.88 0.11
CA LEU A 341 3.19 -25.07 0.24
C LEU A 341 3.98 -23.86 -0.27
N VAL A 342 3.29 -22.82 -0.65
CA VAL A 342 3.82 -21.62 -1.30
C VAL A 342 3.23 -20.36 -0.68
N HIS A 343 3.87 -19.23 -0.91
CA HIS A 343 3.33 -17.92 -0.53
C HIS A 343 2.06 -17.61 -1.32
N LEU A 344 1.16 -16.79 -0.72
CA LEU A 344 -0.20 -16.62 -1.23
C LEU A 344 -0.48 -15.20 -1.72
N PHE A 345 -1.32 -15.10 -2.74
CA PHE A 345 -2.02 -13.85 -3.01
C PHE A 345 -2.94 -13.49 -1.83
N GLY A 346 -2.74 -12.29 -1.25
CA GLY A 346 -3.45 -11.84 -0.05
C GLY A 346 -2.68 -12.04 1.26
N GLY A 347 -1.55 -12.75 1.24
CA GLY A 347 -0.59 -12.77 2.34
C GLY A 347 0.18 -11.45 2.41
N VAL A 348 0.23 -10.82 3.59
CA VAL A 348 0.81 -9.48 3.77
C VAL A 348 2.31 -9.44 3.43
N ALA A 349 3.06 -10.52 3.66
CA ALA A 349 4.49 -10.62 3.38
C ALA A 349 4.82 -11.12 1.96
N SER A 350 3.85 -11.71 1.25
CA SER A 350 4.11 -12.35 -0.05
C SER A 350 4.79 -11.43 -1.07
N PRO A 351 4.43 -10.13 -1.19
CA PRO A 351 5.13 -9.24 -2.10
C PRO A 351 6.59 -9.03 -1.73
N SER A 352 6.90 -8.86 -0.44
CA SER A 352 8.28 -8.67 0.04
C SER A 352 9.12 -9.94 -0.18
N CYS A 353 8.60 -11.12 0.19
CA CYS A 353 9.28 -12.41 -0.01
C CYS A 353 9.55 -12.71 -1.49
N ALA A 354 8.57 -12.45 -2.37
CA ALA A 354 8.74 -12.70 -3.79
C ALA A 354 9.75 -11.75 -4.46
N ASN A 355 9.72 -10.46 -4.11
CA ASN A 355 10.73 -9.53 -4.59
C ASN A 355 12.14 -9.86 -4.03
N TYR A 356 12.21 -10.28 -2.78
CA TYR A 356 13.47 -10.75 -2.19
C TYR A 356 14.03 -11.96 -2.95
N ALA A 357 13.20 -12.98 -3.23
CA ALA A 357 13.60 -14.13 -4.03
C ALA A 357 14.08 -13.72 -5.43
N LEU A 358 13.36 -12.80 -6.10
CA LEU A 358 13.74 -12.29 -7.42
C LEU A 358 15.10 -11.57 -7.40
N GLN A 359 15.36 -10.72 -6.41
CA GLN A 359 16.64 -10.04 -6.24
C GLN A 359 17.77 -11.06 -5.96
N LYS A 360 17.50 -12.01 -5.09
CA LYS A 360 18.46 -13.08 -4.73
C LYS A 360 18.80 -13.94 -5.94
N THR A 361 17.84 -14.28 -6.81
CA THR A 361 18.10 -14.98 -8.06
C THR A 361 19.13 -14.23 -8.92
N ALA A 362 18.98 -12.92 -9.04
CA ALA A 362 19.92 -12.10 -9.79
C ALA A 362 21.30 -12.02 -9.11
N ASP A 363 21.36 -11.95 -7.77
CA ASP A 363 22.61 -11.85 -7.03
C ASP A 363 23.42 -13.15 -7.12
N GLU A 364 22.78 -14.30 -6.91
CA GLU A 364 23.45 -15.60 -6.90
C GLU A 364 23.90 -16.06 -8.31
N ASN A 365 23.28 -15.53 -9.35
CA ASN A 365 23.59 -15.89 -10.74
C ASN A 365 24.37 -14.79 -11.50
N ALA A 366 24.87 -13.77 -10.80
CA ALA A 366 25.54 -12.62 -11.42
C ALA A 366 26.77 -12.98 -12.28
N GLU A 367 27.46 -14.08 -11.96
CA GLU A 367 28.63 -14.56 -12.69
C GLU A 367 28.28 -15.45 -13.91
N HIS A 368 27.03 -15.95 -13.99
CA HIS A 368 26.62 -16.92 -14.99
C HIS A 368 25.83 -16.30 -16.15
N PHE A 369 25.35 -15.07 -15.97
CA PHE A 369 24.52 -14.36 -16.95
C PHE A 369 25.11 -13.00 -17.30
N ASP A 370 24.73 -12.47 -18.46
CA ASP A 370 25.14 -11.14 -18.87
C ASP A 370 24.68 -10.08 -17.86
N GLN A 371 25.54 -9.07 -17.66
CA GLN A 371 25.24 -7.96 -16.78
C GLN A 371 23.90 -7.27 -17.14
N GLU A 372 23.55 -7.19 -18.44
CA GLU A 372 22.28 -6.63 -18.88
C GLU A 372 21.08 -7.43 -18.35
N THR A 373 21.16 -8.76 -18.41
CA THR A 373 20.12 -9.65 -17.88
C THR A 373 19.96 -9.48 -16.37
N ILE A 374 21.07 -9.50 -15.63
CA ILE A 374 21.07 -9.28 -14.17
C ILE A 374 20.49 -7.91 -13.81
N GLN A 375 20.92 -6.83 -14.51
CA GLN A 375 20.38 -5.49 -14.28
C GLN A 375 18.90 -5.38 -14.68
N THR A 376 18.46 -6.13 -15.68
CA THR A 376 17.04 -6.18 -16.06
C THR A 376 16.21 -6.78 -14.94
N VAL A 377 16.63 -7.88 -14.33
CA VAL A 377 15.94 -8.46 -13.17
C VAL A 377 15.91 -7.48 -11.99
N LYS A 378 17.02 -6.83 -11.68
CA LYS A 378 17.13 -5.91 -10.55
C LYS A 378 16.35 -4.61 -10.71
N ARG A 379 16.16 -4.11 -11.93
CA ARG A 379 15.71 -2.72 -12.14
C ARG A 379 14.48 -2.57 -13.04
N ASN A 380 14.11 -3.60 -13.81
CA ASN A 380 13.07 -3.50 -14.85
C ASN A 380 11.83 -4.34 -14.56
N PHE A 381 11.75 -4.96 -13.39
CA PHE A 381 10.53 -5.59 -12.90
C PHE A 381 9.75 -4.63 -12.01
N TYR A 382 8.46 -4.53 -12.26
CA TYR A 382 7.48 -3.93 -11.35
C TYR A 382 6.53 -5.03 -10.91
N VAL A 383 6.75 -5.53 -9.70
CA VAL A 383 6.15 -6.77 -9.18
C VAL A 383 6.47 -7.93 -10.13
N ASP A 384 5.49 -8.50 -10.83
CA ASP A 384 5.61 -9.60 -11.77
C ASP A 384 5.90 -9.16 -13.23
N ASP A 385 5.65 -7.90 -13.57
CA ASP A 385 5.80 -7.37 -14.92
C ASP A 385 7.24 -6.90 -15.22
N CYS A 386 7.89 -7.50 -16.19
CA CYS A 386 9.16 -7.04 -16.76
C CYS A 386 8.90 -6.08 -17.91
N LEU A 387 9.42 -4.85 -17.80
CA LEU A 387 9.35 -3.82 -18.83
C LEU A 387 10.76 -3.34 -19.20
N LYS A 388 11.28 -3.77 -20.34
CA LYS A 388 12.63 -3.43 -20.80
C LYS A 388 12.61 -3.01 -22.27
N SER A 389 13.38 -1.99 -22.61
CA SER A 389 13.65 -1.66 -24.01
C SER A 389 15.10 -1.96 -24.38
N VAL A 390 15.32 -2.33 -25.63
CA VAL A 390 16.62 -2.70 -26.22
C VAL A 390 16.79 -2.05 -27.57
N GLU A 391 18.00 -2.08 -28.13
CA GLU A 391 18.32 -1.39 -29.38
C GLU A 391 17.85 -2.14 -30.62
N ASP A 392 18.01 -3.47 -30.64
CA ASP A 392 17.71 -4.30 -31.80
C ASP A 392 17.09 -5.66 -31.44
N ASP A 393 16.57 -6.36 -32.44
CA ASP A 393 15.94 -7.68 -32.32
C ASP A 393 16.87 -8.76 -31.80
N GLN A 394 18.17 -8.69 -32.11
CA GLN A 394 19.14 -9.68 -31.67
C GLN A 394 19.35 -9.59 -30.17
N GLN A 395 19.48 -8.36 -29.66
CA GLN A 395 19.57 -8.10 -28.22
C GLN A 395 18.29 -8.53 -27.49
N ALA A 396 17.10 -8.24 -28.09
CA ALA A 396 15.82 -8.68 -27.51
C ALA A 396 15.75 -10.21 -27.36
N ARG A 397 16.09 -10.95 -28.42
CA ARG A 397 16.08 -12.42 -28.39
C ARG A 397 17.06 -12.99 -27.38
N ARG A 398 18.27 -12.42 -27.30
CA ARG A 398 19.29 -12.82 -26.33
C ARG A 398 18.80 -12.60 -24.90
N LEU A 399 18.29 -11.41 -24.62
CA LEU A 399 17.77 -11.06 -23.29
C LEU A 399 16.61 -11.99 -22.87
N VAL A 400 15.62 -12.20 -23.75
CA VAL A 400 14.48 -13.10 -23.46
C VAL A 400 14.95 -14.53 -23.17
N ASN A 401 15.90 -15.05 -23.93
CA ASN A 401 16.41 -16.38 -23.71
C ASN A 401 17.15 -16.49 -22.36
N GLN A 402 17.96 -15.49 -22.03
CA GLN A 402 18.68 -15.48 -20.76
C GLN A 402 17.74 -15.29 -19.56
N LEU A 403 16.74 -14.41 -19.66
CA LEU A 403 15.71 -14.25 -18.61
C LEU A 403 14.94 -15.55 -18.37
N ARG A 404 14.57 -16.26 -19.45
CA ARG A 404 13.93 -17.57 -19.31
C ARG A 404 14.82 -18.62 -18.64
N GLN A 405 16.11 -18.61 -18.91
CA GLN A 405 17.05 -19.54 -18.27
C GLN A 405 17.32 -19.18 -16.81
N LEU A 406 17.37 -17.91 -16.51
CA LEU A 406 17.64 -17.42 -15.16
C LEU A 406 16.45 -17.61 -14.21
N LEU A 407 15.22 -17.48 -14.73
CA LEU A 407 13.97 -17.50 -13.95
C LEU A 407 13.18 -18.82 -14.11
N ALA A 408 13.79 -19.87 -14.72
CA ALA A 408 13.15 -21.17 -14.96
C ALA A 408 13.07 -22.04 -13.71
#